data_589392168f2b3dde370d17be0ea10d88
#
_entry.id   589392168f2b3dde370d17be0ea10d88
#
_cell.length_a   1.000
_cell.length_b   1.000
_cell.length_c   1.000
_cell.angle_alpha   90.00
_cell.angle_beta   90.00
_cell.angle_gamma   90.00
#
_symmetry.space_group_name_H-M   'P 1'
#
loop_
_entity.id
_entity.type
_entity.pdbx_description
1 polymer ?
#
loop_
_entity_poly.entity_id
_entity_poly.type
_entity_poly.pdbx_seq_one_letter_code
_entity_poly.pdbx_strand_id
1 'polypeptide(L)'
;MNRISDLTRRLWAALLALCLVLALTLPVFAEGESETADTAEKETFHIGTVDDLLQLADSCRLDSWSKNRTVYLDADLELTGSGFAGIPSFSGVFEGQGHTISGLSLVDDGSVIGFFRYVQQGANVRDLVIRGRSMPTGSRSTVGGIAGSNAGTLHNCRFEGVSSGASVVGGIAGTNLAAGVIESCTTTGSVYGAHFIGGIAGE
;
A
#
# COMPACT_ATOMS: atom_id res chain seq x y z
N MET A 1 5.05 30.43 -80.10
CA MET A 1 5.63 30.09 -78.80
C MET A 1 4.70 30.38 -77.62
N ASN A 2 3.37 30.14 -77.70
CA ASN A 2 2.44 30.57 -76.64
C ASN A 2 1.41 29.50 -76.21
N ARG A 3 1.54 28.21 -76.67
CA ARG A 3 0.56 27.18 -76.29
C ARG A 3 0.96 26.37 -75.06
N ILE A 4 2.22 26.35 -74.68
CA ILE A 4 2.73 25.58 -73.56
C ILE A 4 2.49 26.34 -72.24
N SER A 5 2.51 27.68 -72.22
CA SER A 5 2.28 28.49 -71.04
C SER A 5 0.83 28.47 -70.54
N ASP A 6 -0.13 28.31 -71.46
CA ASP A 6 -1.55 28.24 -71.08
C ASP A 6 -1.96 26.89 -70.52
N LEU A 7 -1.33 25.83 -70.98
CA LEU A 7 -1.60 24.50 -70.43
C LEU A 7 -1.06 24.32 -69.01
N THR A 8 0.12 24.86 -68.75
CA THR A 8 0.71 24.83 -67.41
C THR A 8 -0.07 25.70 -66.41
N ARG A 9 -0.54 26.86 -66.85
CA ARG A 9 -1.41 27.72 -66.00
C ARG A 9 -2.75 27.06 -65.67
N ARG A 10 -3.37 26.37 -66.61
CA ARG A 10 -4.64 25.65 -66.41
C ARG A 10 -4.43 24.43 -65.50
N LEU A 11 -3.31 23.73 -65.59
CA LEU A 11 -2.95 22.63 -64.70
C LEU A 11 -2.69 23.11 -63.28
N TRP A 12 -2.00 24.25 -63.10
CA TRP A 12 -1.78 24.84 -61.78
C TRP A 12 -3.07 25.37 -61.14
N ALA A 13 -3.98 25.96 -61.95
CA ALA A 13 -5.28 26.38 -61.44
C ALA A 13 -6.17 25.20 -61.01
N ALA A 14 -6.14 24.09 -61.76
CA ALA A 14 -6.86 22.89 -61.42
C ALA A 14 -6.29 22.18 -60.16
N LEU A 15 -4.97 22.20 -59.97
CA LEU A 15 -4.33 21.68 -58.76
C LEU A 15 -4.63 22.47 -57.52
N LEU A 16 -4.66 23.83 -57.64
CA LEU A 16 -5.05 24.74 -56.56
C LEU A 16 -6.51 24.60 -56.17
N ALA A 17 -7.41 24.42 -57.13
CA ALA A 17 -8.83 24.20 -56.88
C ALA A 17 -9.07 22.83 -56.20
N LEU A 18 -8.31 21.81 -56.59
CA LEU A 18 -8.40 20.47 -55.96
C LEU A 18 -7.90 20.51 -54.50
N CYS A 19 -6.82 21.23 -54.22
CA CYS A 19 -6.33 21.41 -52.83
C CYS A 19 -7.33 22.20 -51.97
N LEU A 20 -8.04 23.18 -52.54
CA LEU A 20 -9.01 23.98 -51.79
C LEU A 20 -10.29 23.18 -51.45
N VAL A 21 -10.71 22.28 -52.29
CA VAL A 21 -11.86 21.40 -52.05
C VAL A 21 -11.51 20.30 -51.05
N LEU A 22 -10.26 19.82 -51.03
CA LEU A 22 -9.82 18.83 -50.07
C LEU A 22 -9.67 19.40 -48.64
N ALA A 23 -9.42 20.73 -48.52
CA ALA A 23 -9.32 21.39 -47.23
C ALA A 23 -10.68 21.64 -46.53
N LEU A 24 -11.80 21.51 -47.26
CA LEU A 24 -13.16 21.74 -46.73
C LEU A 24 -13.89 20.49 -46.30
N THR A 25 -13.28 19.31 -46.43
CA THR A 25 -13.89 18.02 -46.07
C THR A 25 -13.15 17.28 -44.97
N LEU A 26 -12.21 17.91 -44.25
CA LEU A 26 -11.68 17.33 -43.02
C LEU A 26 -12.77 17.44 -41.95
N PRO A 27 -13.24 16.32 -41.38
CA PRO A 27 -14.06 16.43 -40.20
C PRO A 27 -13.21 17.12 -39.14
N VAL A 28 -13.75 18.21 -38.60
CA VAL A 28 -13.29 18.75 -37.32
C VAL A 28 -13.48 17.63 -36.31
N PHE A 29 -12.41 16.86 -36.05
CA PHE A 29 -12.32 16.12 -34.81
C PHE A 29 -12.31 17.22 -33.75
N ALA A 30 -13.44 17.45 -33.12
CA ALA A 30 -13.46 18.06 -31.82
C ALA A 30 -12.45 17.21 -31.01
N GLU A 31 -11.35 17.83 -30.62
CA GLU A 31 -10.58 17.37 -29.48
C GLU A 31 -11.54 17.40 -28.30
N GLY A 32 -12.34 16.32 -28.16
CA GLY A 32 -12.82 15.94 -26.87
C GLY A 32 -11.54 15.69 -26.08
N GLU A 33 -11.27 16.54 -25.12
CA GLU A 33 -10.42 16.22 -24.01
C GLU A 33 -10.96 14.88 -23.48
N SER A 34 -10.36 13.78 -23.94
CA SER A 34 -10.40 12.54 -23.23
C SER A 34 -9.72 12.86 -21.90
N GLU A 35 -10.51 13.23 -20.90
CA GLU A 35 -10.17 12.88 -19.54
C GLU A 35 -9.95 11.36 -19.59
N THR A 36 -8.73 10.94 -19.87
CA THR A 36 -8.24 9.68 -19.39
C THR A 36 -8.28 9.82 -17.89
N ALA A 37 -9.45 9.53 -17.30
CA ALA A 37 -9.47 9.09 -15.92
C ALA A 37 -8.38 8.03 -15.88
N ASP A 38 -7.28 8.35 -15.21
CA ASP A 38 -6.22 7.44 -14.83
C ASP A 38 -6.86 6.42 -13.86
N THR A 39 -7.63 5.50 -14.42
CA THR A 39 -7.94 4.24 -13.78
C THR A 39 -6.67 3.42 -13.91
N ALA A 40 -5.62 3.84 -13.18
CA ALA A 40 -4.53 2.94 -12.89
C ALA A 40 -5.18 1.67 -12.33
N GLU A 41 -5.19 0.60 -13.11
CA GLU A 41 -5.67 -0.71 -12.66
C GLU A 41 -4.98 -0.97 -11.32
N LYS A 42 -5.77 -1.03 -10.25
CA LYS A 42 -5.25 -1.22 -8.91
C LYS A 42 -4.68 -2.63 -8.87
N GLU A 43 -3.35 -2.75 -8.88
CA GLU A 43 -2.70 -4.05 -8.86
C GLU A 43 -3.12 -4.82 -7.60
N THR A 44 -3.42 -6.09 -7.74
CA THR A 44 -3.78 -6.98 -6.64
C THR A 44 -2.65 -7.95 -6.32
N PHE A 45 -2.52 -8.31 -5.06
CA PHE A 45 -1.62 -9.34 -4.58
C PHE A 45 -2.36 -10.24 -3.59
N HIS A 46 -2.25 -11.56 -3.74
CA HIS A 46 -2.99 -12.53 -2.96
C HIS A 46 -2.04 -13.33 -2.07
N ILE A 47 -2.41 -13.51 -0.81
CA ILE A 47 -1.65 -14.24 0.20
C ILE A 47 -2.47 -15.46 0.63
N GLY A 48 -2.15 -16.61 0.09
CA GLY A 48 -2.74 -17.90 0.48
C GLY A 48 -1.79 -18.75 1.31
N THR A 49 -0.51 -18.41 1.33
CA THR A 49 0.54 -19.19 2.01
C THR A 49 1.51 -18.28 2.78
N VAL A 50 2.31 -18.89 3.66
CA VAL A 50 3.39 -18.18 4.37
C VAL A 50 4.44 -17.65 3.39
N ASP A 51 4.73 -18.39 2.34
CA ASP A 51 5.70 -17.97 1.33
C ASP A 51 5.24 -16.70 0.58
N ASP A 52 3.94 -16.57 0.29
CA ASP A 52 3.38 -15.35 -0.29
C ASP A 52 3.55 -14.15 0.66
N LEU A 53 3.33 -14.36 1.96
CA LEU A 53 3.54 -13.33 2.97
C LEU A 53 5.02 -12.91 3.08
N LEU A 54 5.95 -13.87 3.01
CA LEU A 54 7.39 -13.59 2.98
C LEU A 54 7.78 -12.83 1.72
N GLN A 55 7.20 -13.17 0.56
CA GLN A 55 7.39 -12.45 -0.69
C GLN A 55 6.87 -11.01 -0.59
N LEU A 56 5.69 -10.81 0.01
CA LEU A 56 5.17 -9.47 0.29
C LEU A 56 6.14 -8.68 1.15
N ALA A 57 6.64 -9.26 2.24
CA ALA A 57 7.55 -8.59 3.16
C ALA A 57 8.87 -8.21 2.47
N ASP A 58 9.41 -9.05 1.60
CA ASP A 58 10.61 -8.74 0.82
C ASP A 58 10.35 -7.64 -0.21
N SER A 59 9.22 -7.69 -0.93
CA SER A 59 8.81 -6.67 -1.89
C SER A 59 8.60 -5.30 -1.24
N CYS A 60 8.04 -5.27 -0.03
CA CYS A 60 7.80 -4.06 0.76
C CYS A 60 9.06 -3.45 1.39
N ARG A 61 10.26 -3.95 1.07
CA ARG A 61 11.54 -3.25 1.32
C ARG A 61 11.67 -2.00 0.43
N LEU A 62 10.95 -1.98 -0.69
CA LEU A 62 10.77 -0.79 -1.52
C LEU A 62 9.50 -0.08 -1.07
N ASP A 63 9.63 1.12 -0.50
CA ASP A 63 8.52 1.91 0.05
C ASP A 63 7.36 2.15 -0.93
N SER A 64 7.64 2.16 -2.22
CA SER A 64 6.66 2.40 -3.28
C SER A 64 5.97 1.12 -3.78
N TRP A 65 6.47 -0.08 -3.45
CA TRP A 65 5.97 -1.31 -4.06
C TRP A 65 4.48 -1.55 -3.76
N SER A 66 4.05 -1.34 -2.53
CA SER A 66 2.66 -1.54 -2.12
C SER A 66 1.74 -0.36 -2.46
N LYS A 67 2.30 0.77 -2.92
CA LYS A 67 1.51 1.95 -3.30
C LYS A 67 0.56 1.60 -4.45
N ASN A 68 -0.71 1.98 -4.31
CA ASN A 68 -1.79 1.68 -5.26
C ASN A 68 -2.10 0.18 -5.43
N ARG A 69 -1.57 -0.69 -4.56
CA ARG A 69 -1.92 -2.13 -4.52
C ARG A 69 -2.96 -2.43 -3.46
N THR A 70 -3.77 -3.44 -3.77
CA THR A 70 -4.59 -4.12 -2.76
C THR A 70 -4.04 -5.51 -2.55
N VAL A 71 -3.70 -5.80 -1.29
CA VAL A 71 -3.25 -7.11 -0.82
C VAL A 71 -4.41 -7.80 -0.13
N TYR A 72 -4.72 -9.01 -0.53
CA TYR A 72 -5.76 -9.84 0.06
C TYR A 72 -5.14 -11.01 0.84
N LEU A 73 -5.58 -11.22 2.07
CA LEU A 73 -5.26 -12.41 2.83
C LEU A 73 -6.38 -13.44 2.58
N ASP A 74 -6.10 -14.48 1.82
CA ASP A 74 -7.10 -15.43 1.33
C ASP A 74 -7.24 -16.67 2.22
N ALA A 75 -6.38 -16.80 3.23
CA ALA A 75 -6.40 -17.94 4.16
C ALA A 75 -5.81 -17.58 5.53
N ASP A 76 -6.15 -18.36 6.54
CA ASP A 76 -5.47 -18.32 7.83
C ASP A 76 -4.04 -18.83 7.69
N LEU A 77 -3.07 -18.17 8.35
CA LEU A 77 -1.66 -18.53 8.27
C LEU A 77 -1.07 -18.86 9.65
N GLU A 78 -0.11 -19.79 9.67
CA GLU A 78 0.67 -20.13 10.88
C GLU A 78 2.17 -19.82 10.62
N LEU A 79 2.72 -18.85 11.35
CA LEU A 79 4.07 -18.33 11.13
C LEU A 79 5.16 -19.01 11.95
N THR A 80 4.84 -19.98 12.81
CA THR A 80 5.83 -20.62 13.66
C THR A 80 7.00 -21.18 12.82
N GLY A 81 8.21 -20.71 13.11
CA GLY A 81 9.42 -21.15 12.40
C GLY A 81 9.61 -20.56 10.99
N SER A 82 8.76 -19.67 10.52
CA SER A 82 8.83 -19.09 9.17
C SER A 82 9.99 -18.12 8.95
N GLY A 83 10.55 -17.55 10.03
CA GLY A 83 11.53 -16.46 9.93
C GLY A 83 10.93 -15.10 9.58
N PHE A 84 9.61 -14.96 9.62
CA PHE A 84 8.95 -13.67 9.36
C PHE A 84 9.39 -12.61 10.38
N ALA A 85 9.89 -11.49 9.89
CA ALA A 85 10.45 -10.39 10.68
C ALA A 85 9.63 -9.08 10.61
N GLY A 86 8.40 -9.15 10.10
CA GLY A 86 7.53 -8.00 9.87
C GLY A 86 7.61 -7.45 8.45
N ILE A 87 6.54 -6.78 8.01
CA ILE A 87 6.50 -6.07 6.73
C ILE A 87 7.17 -4.71 6.93
N PRO A 88 8.27 -4.39 6.19
CA PRO A 88 9.09 -3.21 6.46
C PRO A 88 8.34 -1.89 6.31
N SER A 89 7.67 -1.68 5.16
CA SER A 89 6.94 -0.45 4.86
C SER A 89 5.72 -0.77 4.01
N PHE A 90 4.55 -0.27 4.41
CA PHE A 90 3.30 -0.55 3.70
C PHE A 90 2.54 0.74 3.39
N SER A 91 2.17 0.94 2.12
CA SER A 91 1.50 2.15 1.62
C SER A 91 0.24 1.86 0.79
N GLY A 92 -0.18 0.60 0.71
CA GLY A 92 -1.35 0.13 -0.03
C GLY A 92 -2.59 -0.10 0.81
N VAL A 93 -3.47 -0.97 0.31
CA VAL A 93 -4.63 -1.49 1.03
C VAL A 93 -4.37 -2.96 1.38
N PHE A 94 -4.51 -3.32 2.64
CA PHE A 94 -4.42 -4.70 3.12
C PHE A 94 -5.79 -5.15 3.61
N GLU A 95 -6.37 -6.12 2.92
CA GLU A 95 -7.65 -6.74 3.23
C GLU A 95 -7.39 -8.06 3.95
N GLY A 96 -7.55 -8.05 5.26
CA GLY A 96 -7.41 -9.27 6.06
C GLY A 96 -8.57 -10.24 5.91
N GLN A 97 -9.72 -9.78 5.41
CA GLN A 97 -10.93 -10.58 5.14
C GLN A 97 -11.44 -11.37 6.37
N GLY A 98 -11.05 -10.95 7.57
CA GLY A 98 -11.35 -11.64 8.82
C GLY A 98 -10.47 -12.85 9.12
N HIS A 99 -9.49 -13.14 8.26
CA HIS A 99 -8.53 -14.20 8.47
C HIS A 99 -7.56 -13.91 9.61
N THR A 100 -7.00 -14.98 10.16
CA THR A 100 -6.06 -14.94 11.27
C THR A 100 -4.66 -15.34 10.82
N ILE A 101 -3.68 -14.53 11.22
CA ILE A 101 -2.26 -14.90 11.15
C ILE A 101 -1.79 -15.20 12.55
N SER A 102 -1.45 -16.47 12.80
CA SER A 102 -1.01 -16.98 14.10
C SER A 102 0.49 -17.29 14.13
N GLY A 103 1.02 -17.55 15.32
CA GLY A 103 2.44 -17.89 15.49
C GLY A 103 3.42 -16.74 15.28
N LEU A 104 2.94 -15.48 15.27
CA LEU A 104 3.83 -14.32 15.17
C LEU A 104 4.84 -14.29 16.32
N SER A 105 6.14 -14.15 15.98
CA SER A 105 7.21 -14.04 16.97
C SER A 105 8.28 -13.05 16.51
N LEU A 106 8.09 -11.78 16.87
CA LEU A 106 9.04 -10.70 16.55
C LEU A 106 9.93 -10.45 17.78
N VAL A 107 11.16 -10.95 17.71
CA VAL A 107 12.13 -10.91 18.81
C VAL A 107 13.46 -10.28 18.42
N ASP A 108 13.56 -9.71 17.24
CA ASP A 108 14.75 -9.02 16.75
C ASP A 108 15.07 -7.75 17.57
N ASP A 109 16.24 -7.16 17.40
CA ASP A 109 16.71 -5.95 18.08
C ASP A 109 16.33 -4.65 17.33
N GLY A 110 15.38 -4.72 16.39
CA GLY A 110 14.90 -3.57 15.62
C GLY A 110 14.33 -2.46 16.50
N SER A 111 14.46 -1.23 16.05
CA SER A 111 13.94 -0.06 16.77
C SER A 111 12.44 0.13 16.63
N VAL A 112 11.84 -0.36 15.55
CA VAL A 112 10.38 -0.29 15.29
C VAL A 112 9.89 -1.68 14.91
N ILE A 113 9.00 -2.23 15.73
CA ILE A 113 8.55 -3.62 15.67
C ILE A 113 7.02 -3.68 15.61
N GLY A 114 6.51 -4.47 14.70
CA GLY A 114 5.09 -4.76 14.49
C GLY A 114 4.93 -5.72 13.31
N PHE A 115 3.74 -6.29 13.15
CA PHE A 115 3.45 -7.08 11.95
C PHE A 115 3.73 -6.23 10.69
N PHE A 116 3.30 -4.95 10.69
CA PHE A 116 3.82 -3.89 9.84
C PHE A 116 4.78 -3.04 10.67
N ARG A 117 6.04 -2.90 10.25
CA ARG A 117 6.95 -1.99 10.93
C ARG A 117 6.49 -0.54 10.76
N TYR A 118 6.19 -0.14 9.53
CA TYR A 118 5.67 1.19 9.19
C TYR A 118 4.43 1.08 8.29
N VAL A 119 3.31 1.61 8.76
CA VAL A 119 2.11 1.86 7.94
C VAL A 119 2.15 3.32 7.51
N GLN A 120 2.29 3.55 6.21
CA GLN A 120 2.50 4.87 5.63
C GLN A 120 1.19 5.65 5.52
N GLN A 121 1.31 6.98 5.39
CA GLN A 121 0.15 7.84 5.17
C GLN A 121 -0.62 7.43 3.90
N GLY A 122 -1.94 7.32 4.03
CA GLY A 122 -2.82 6.86 2.96
C GLY A 122 -2.96 5.34 2.84
N ALA A 123 -2.13 4.56 3.56
CA ALA A 123 -2.33 3.12 3.66
C ALA A 123 -3.60 2.78 4.46
N ASN A 124 -4.21 1.64 4.13
CA ASN A 124 -5.37 1.15 4.85
C ASN A 124 -5.18 -0.35 5.13
N VAL A 125 -5.20 -0.73 6.41
CA VAL A 125 -5.14 -2.12 6.87
C VAL A 125 -6.43 -2.43 7.60
N ARG A 126 -7.15 -3.47 7.17
CA ARG A 126 -8.44 -3.76 7.75
C ARG A 126 -8.77 -5.25 7.86
N ASP A 127 -9.70 -5.54 8.77
CA ASP A 127 -10.30 -6.88 8.96
C ASP A 127 -9.24 -7.98 9.19
N LEU A 128 -8.20 -7.69 9.99
CA LEU A 128 -7.04 -8.55 10.21
C LEU A 128 -6.94 -8.99 11.68
N VAL A 129 -6.75 -10.28 11.92
CA VAL A 129 -6.46 -10.81 13.24
C VAL A 129 -5.02 -11.33 13.28
N ILE A 130 -4.23 -10.83 14.23
CA ILE A 130 -2.86 -11.28 14.47
C ILE A 130 -2.76 -11.92 15.85
N ARG A 131 -2.16 -13.11 15.92
CA ARG A 131 -1.89 -13.83 17.17
C ARG A 131 -0.40 -14.10 17.36
N GLY A 132 0.14 -13.69 18.51
CA GLY A 132 1.53 -13.95 18.80
C GLY A 132 2.19 -12.96 19.72
N ARG A 133 3.47 -12.67 19.48
CA ARG A 133 4.26 -11.79 20.33
C ARG A 133 5.17 -10.84 19.54
N SER A 134 5.23 -9.61 20.01
CA SER A 134 6.15 -8.58 19.56
C SER A 134 7.01 -8.17 20.76
N MET A 135 8.20 -8.77 20.91
CA MET A 135 9.05 -8.67 22.10
C MET A 135 10.52 -8.51 21.71
N PRO A 136 10.92 -7.36 21.13
CA PRO A 136 12.31 -7.13 20.78
C PRO A 136 13.23 -7.10 22.00
N THR A 137 14.48 -7.45 21.80
CA THR A 137 15.53 -7.47 22.85
C THR A 137 16.24 -6.12 23.00
N GLY A 138 16.00 -5.16 22.08
CA GLY A 138 16.65 -3.86 22.05
C GLY A 138 16.21 -2.93 23.18
N SER A 139 17.13 -2.05 23.63
CA SER A 139 16.88 -1.10 24.73
C SER A 139 16.08 0.14 24.32
N ARG A 140 15.85 0.35 23.03
CA ARG A 140 15.06 1.47 22.48
C ARG A 140 14.15 0.93 21.37
N SER A 141 12.96 0.55 21.75
CA SER A 141 12.01 -0.05 20.80
C SER A 141 10.65 0.62 20.87
N THR A 142 10.09 0.83 19.70
CA THR A 142 8.68 1.17 19.49
C THR A 142 7.97 -0.08 19.02
N VAL A 143 7.01 -0.58 19.78
CA VAL A 143 6.43 -1.91 19.58
C VAL A 143 4.92 -1.82 19.49
N GLY A 144 4.35 -2.42 18.46
CA GLY A 144 2.93 -2.68 18.34
C GLY A 144 2.66 -4.11 17.88
N GLY A 145 1.46 -4.59 18.14
CA GLY A 145 1.05 -5.91 17.65
C GLY A 145 0.77 -5.91 16.15
N ILE A 146 0.08 -4.89 15.67
CA ILE A 146 -0.25 -4.70 14.25
C ILE A 146 0.78 -3.78 13.59
N ALA A 147 1.00 -2.58 14.11
CA ALA A 147 1.93 -1.61 13.53
C ALA A 147 2.96 -1.14 14.57
N GLY A 148 4.23 -1.11 14.19
CA GLY A 148 5.25 -0.43 15.00
C GLY A 148 5.01 1.07 15.00
N SER A 149 4.87 1.67 13.83
CA SER A 149 4.50 3.08 13.62
C SER A 149 3.37 3.17 12.59
N ASN A 150 2.30 3.89 12.94
CA ASN A 150 1.13 4.08 12.09
C ASN A 150 0.96 5.53 11.67
N ALA A 151 0.96 5.79 10.36
CA ALA A 151 0.55 7.05 9.74
C ALA A 151 -0.67 6.89 8.81
N GLY A 152 -1.15 5.65 8.61
CA GLY A 152 -2.30 5.28 7.79
C GLY A 152 -3.55 5.02 8.64
N THR A 153 -4.42 4.18 8.12
CA THR A 153 -5.65 3.74 8.79
C THR A 153 -5.57 2.26 9.15
N LEU A 154 -5.79 1.95 10.42
CA LEU A 154 -6.01 0.60 10.94
C LEU A 154 -7.48 0.49 11.34
N HIS A 155 -8.25 -0.35 10.63
CA HIS A 155 -9.68 -0.49 10.87
C HIS A 155 -10.05 -1.95 11.14
N ASN A 156 -10.84 -2.19 12.19
CA ASN A 156 -11.33 -3.53 12.55
C ASN A 156 -10.20 -4.58 12.63
N CYS A 157 -9.03 -4.17 13.15
CA CYS A 157 -7.89 -5.07 13.37
C CYS A 157 -7.86 -5.55 14.82
N ARG A 158 -7.40 -6.80 15.02
CA ARG A 158 -7.32 -7.41 16.33
C ARG A 158 -5.93 -8.00 16.57
N PHE A 159 -5.37 -7.68 17.72
CA PHE A 159 -4.14 -8.32 18.20
C PHE A 159 -4.43 -9.15 19.44
N GLU A 160 -4.06 -10.43 19.41
CA GLU A 160 -4.20 -11.36 20.54
C GLU A 160 -2.81 -11.88 20.94
N GLY A 161 -2.27 -11.37 22.05
CA GLY A 161 -0.95 -11.81 22.44
C GLY A 161 -0.19 -10.87 23.37
N VAL A 162 1.12 -10.76 23.15
CA VAL A 162 2.02 -10.00 24.01
C VAL A 162 2.78 -8.97 23.18
N SER A 163 2.65 -7.69 23.56
CA SER A 163 3.52 -6.61 23.11
C SER A 163 4.42 -6.18 24.25
N SER A 164 5.73 -6.21 24.07
CA SER A 164 6.69 -5.81 25.11
C SER A 164 7.88 -5.08 24.49
N GLY A 165 8.34 -4.03 25.13
CA GLY A 165 9.46 -3.24 24.65
C GLY A 165 9.98 -2.27 25.69
N ALA A 166 11.08 -1.58 25.36
CA ALA A 166 11.76 -0.72 26.33
C ALA A 166 11.29 0.73 26.32
N SER A 167 10.65 1.23 25.26
CA SER A 167 10.32 2.65 25.17
C SER A 167 8.83 2.89 24.94
N VAL A 168 8.33 2.69 23.74
CA VAL A 168 6.95 2.98 23.37
C VAL A 168 6.26 1.66 23.01
N VAL A 169 5.20 1.31 23.73
CA VAL A 169 4.54 0.00 23.53
C VAL A 169 3.03 0.16 23.47
N GLY A 170 2.46 -0.28 22.38
CA GLY A 170 1.01 -0.36 22.21
C GLY A 170 0.56 -1.78 21.84
N GLY A 171 -0.69 -2.08 22.15
CA GLY A 171 -1.26 -3.36 21.76
C GLY A 171 -1.53 -3.46 20.26
N ILE A 172 -1.98 -2.38 19.65
CA ILE A 172 -2.22 -2.28 18.19
C ILE A 172 -1.04 -1.56 17.54
N ALA A 173 -0.73 -0.32 17.94
CA ALA A 173 0.37 0.47 17.37
C ALA A 173 1.33 0.91 18.48
N GLY A 174 2.64 0.86 18.23
CA GLY A 174 3.62 1.47 19.10
C GLY A 174 3.39 2.99 19.13
N THR A 175 3.62 3.65 18.01
CA THR A 175 3.31 5.07 17.82
C THR A 175 2.21 5.25 16.79
N ASN A 176 1.20 6.05 17.13
CA ASN A 176 0.17 6.50 16.19
C ASN A 176 0.46 7.96 15.82
N LEU A 177 1.00 8.20 14.63
CA LEU A 177 1.40 9.52 14.17
C LEU A 177 0.17 10.43 13.92
N ALA A 178 0.40 11.73 13.74
CA ALA A 178 -0.67 12.74 13.60
C ALA A 178 -1.67 12.44 12.45
N ALA A 179 -1.24 11.76 11.39
CA ALA A 179 -2.11 11.34 10.29
C ALA A 179 -2.70 9.93 10.50
N GLY A 180 -2.26 9.21 11.53
CA GLY A 180 -2.67 7.83 11.82
C GLY A 180 -4.07 7.76 12.42
N VAL A 181 -4.88 6.84 11.92
CA VAL A 181 -6.22 6.53 12.42
C VAL A 181 -6.25 5.09 12.90
N ILE A 182 -6.77 4.87 14.11
CA ILE A 182 -7.03 3.53 14.66
C ILE A 182 -8.52 3.49 15.03
N GLU A 183 -9.27 2.65 14.33
CA GLU A 183 -10.72 2.58 14.48
C GLU A 183 -11.18 1.12 14.62
N SER A 184 -12.09 0.87 15.56
CA SER A 184 -12.68 -0.45 15.82
C SER A 184 -11.64 -1.56 16.07
N CYS A 185 -10.42 -1.18 16.49
CA CYS A 185 -9.35 -2.13 16.78
C CYS A 185 -9.37 -2.60 18.23
N THR A 186 -8.97 -3.83 18.46
CA THR A 186 -8.96 -4.44 19.78
C THR A 186 -7.65 -5.16 20.09
N THR A 187 -7.24 -5.11 21.35
CA THR A 187 -6.11 -5.88 21.87
C THR A 187 -6.60 -6.82 22.98
N THR A 188 -6.18 -8.07 22.93
CA THR A 188 -6.42 -9.06 23.98
C THR A 188 -5.09 -9.68 24.38
N GLY A 189 -4.75 -9.60 25.66
CA GLY A 189 -3.48 -10.12 26.18
C GLY A 189 -2.73 -9.09 27.01
N SER A 190 -1.42 -9.00 26.83
CA SER A 190 -0.58 -8.21 27.72
C SER A 190 0.28 -7.20 26.98
N VAL A 191 0.39 -6.00 27.53
CA VAL A 191 1.25 -4.93 27.03
C VAL A 191 2.21 -4.53 28.16
N TYR A 192 3.52 -4.61 27.92
CA TYR A 192 4.55 -4.29 28.90
C TYR A 192 5.59 -3.34 28.34
N GLY A 193 6.11 -2.44 29.15
CA GLY A 193 7.20 -1.55 28.77
C GLY A 193 7.70 -0.72 29.94
N ALA A 194 8.71 0.11 29.70
CA ALA A 194 9.26 1.02 30.71
C ALA A 194 8.72 2.44 30.60
N HIS A 195 8.35 2.87 29.38
CA HIS A 195 7.85 4.22 29.10
C HIS A 195 6.68 4.12 28.11
N PHE A 196 5.83 5.14 28.03
CA PHE A 196 4.73 5.29 27.06
C PHE A 196 4.02 3.97 26.66
N ILE A 197 3.18 3.47 27.59
CA ILE A 197 2.51 2.19 27.41
C ILE A 197 1.02 2.43 27.29
N GLY A 198 0.42 1.91 26.23
CA GLY A 198 -1.03 1.98 26.02
C GLY A 198 -1.62 0.65 25.53
N GLY A 199 -2.86 0.36 25.94
CA GLY A 199 -3.55 -0.85 25.49
C GLY A 199 -3.78 -0.89 23.98
N ILE A 200 -3.94 0.26 23.33
CA ILE A 200 -4.11 0.39 21.87
C ILE A 200 -2.86 1.02 21.25
N ALA A 201 -2.51 2.25 21.64
CA ALA A 201 -1.29 2.92 21.17
C ALA A 201 -0.45 3.34 22.37
N GLY A 202 0.89 3.27 22.23
CA GLY A 202 1.82 3.74 23.25
C GLY A 202 1.95 5.26 23.24
N GLU A 203 1.95 5.86 22.04
CA GLU A 203 2.05 7.30 21.81
C GLU A 203 1.24 7.69 20.57
#